data_73b0143aaa71c032b8e1231a3bc4ef0d
#
_entry.id   73b0143aaa71c032b8e1231a3bc4ef0d
#
_cell.length_a   1.000
_cell.length_b   1.000
_cell.length_c   1.000
_cell.angle_alpha   90.00
_cell.angle_beta   90.00
_cell.angle_gamma   90.00
#
_symmetry.space_group_name_H-M   'P 1'
#
loop_
_entity.id
_entity.type
_entity.pdbx_description
1 polymer ?
#
loop_
_entity_poly.entity_id
_entity_poly.type
_entity_poly.pdbx_seq_one_letter_code
_entity_poly.pdbx_strand_id
1 'polypeptide(L)'
;MRPLRPRPGTGPLGGPFVHLGVTSSTNDHARELALAGAPHGTVVVSEQQTAGRGRQGRSWSAPPGRALTLSVIVRLPGPALEQLPLAMAVAVCEACEAVAAVNCRIKWPNDVWIDARKVAGVLIEARPLDGWAVIGIGLNVDTAPGEFPPELRDTAASLRSATDRATDREAALDALLARLAAWLPRLESGRAVATAFRERDALDGERIAWTAAGARQTGEARGIDDDGALVVFTDAGERVRLDAGEVHLERTPAG
;
A
#
# COMPACT_ATOMS: atom_id res chain seq x y z
N MET A 1 -1.16 16.90 20.36
CA MET A 1 -1.58 16.60 18.97
C MET A 1 -3.03 16.17 19.02
N ARG A 2 -3.89 16.70 18.13
CA ARG A 2 -5.31 16.33 18.08
C ARG A 2 -5.42 14.90 17.53
N PRO A 3 -6.22 13.99 18.14
CA PRO A 3 -6.40 12.63 17.63
C PRO A 3 -7.11 12.65 16.28
N LEU A 4 -6.60 11.86 15.33
CA LEU A 4 -7.22 11.64 14.03
C LEU A 4 -8.63 11.08 14.18
N ARG A 5 -9.57 11.62 13.43
CA ARG A 5 -10.96 11.14 13.36
C ARG A 5 -11.46 11.26 11.93
N PRO A 6 -12.15 10.24 11.39
CA PRO A 6 -12.81 10.39 10.11
C PRO A 6 -13.95 11.40 10.24
N ARG A 7 -14.19 12.14 9.18
CA ARG A 7 -15.37 13.02 9.12
C ARG A 7 -16.64 12.20 8.96
N PRO A 8 -17.78 12.65 9.50
CA PRO A 8 -19.06 12.00 9.25
C PRO A 8 -19.30 11.89 7.73
N GLY A 9 -19.69 10.68 7.26
CA GLY A 9 -20.00 10.45 5.85
C GLY A 9 -18.92 9.76 5.02
N THR A 10 -17.87 9.21 5.62
CA THR A 10 -16.82 8.44 4.93
C THR A 10 -17.28 7.08 4.36
N GLY A 11 -18.59 6.82 4.31
CA GLY A 11 -19.17 5.61 3.70
C GLY A 11 -19.11 4.38 4.62
N PRO A 12 -19.04 3.15 4.04
CA PRO A 12 -19.09 1.89 4.80
C PRO A 12 -17.82 1.61 5.61
N LEU A 13 -16.75 2.37 5.42
CA LEU A 13 -15.52 2.28 6.20
C LEU A 13 -15.43 3.43 7.20
N GLY A 14 -14.81 3.18 8.34
CA GLY A 14 -14.60 4.21 9.37
C GLY A 14 -15.41 4.04 10.65
N GLY A 15 -16.18 2.98 10.77
CA GLY A 15 -16.89 2.69 12.01
C GLY A 15 -17.04 1.19 12.30
N PRO A 16 -16.65 0.70 13.47
CA PRO A 16 -16.02 1.38 14.61
C PRO A 16 -14.62 1.94 14.29
N PHE A 17 -14.27 3.04 14.96
CA PHE A 17 -13.00 3.70 14.78
C PHE A 17 -12.18 3.68 16.08
N VAL A 18 -11.00 3.07 16.05
CA VAL A 18 -10.08 2.93 17.19
C VAL A 18 -8.85 3.79 16.92
N HIS A 19 -8.62 4.80 17.76
CA HIS A 19 -7.44 5.64 17.72
C HIS A 19 -6.48 5.28 18.87
N LEU A 20 -5.26 4.93 18.51
CA LEU A 20 -4.18 4.58 19.43
C LEU A 20 -3.09 5.66 19.38
N GLY A 21 -2.60 6.08 20.57
CA GLY A 21 -1.44 6.96 20.64
C GLY A 21 -0.18 6.23 20.16
N VAL A 22 0.11 5.08 20.78
CA VAL A 22 1.24 4.21 20.45
C VAL A 22 0.77 2.76 20.45
N THR A 23 1.22 1.98 19.47
CA THR A 23 1.00 0.52 19.41
C THR A 23 2.22 -0.17 18.81
N SER A 24 2.33 -1.48 18.98
CA SER A 24 3.33 -2.27 18.25
C SER A 24 3.05 -2.22 16.74
N SER A 25 1.82 -2.57 16.34
CA SER A 25 1.36 -2.57 14.96
C SER A 25 -0.17 -2.42 14.92
N THR A 26 -0.68 -1.55 14.04
CA THR A 26 -2.12 -1.43 13.80
C THR A 26 -2.70 -2.72 13.21
N ASN A 27 -1.92 -3.46 12.40
CA ASN A 27 -2.35 -4.76 11.88
C ASN A 27 -2.55 -5.80 12.97
N ASP A 28 -1.65 -5.86 13.97
CA ASP A 28 -1.80 -6.80 15.08
C ASP A 28 -3.05 -6.50 15.88
N HIS A 29 -3.28 -5.23 16.21
CA HIS A 29 -4.47 -4.81 16.92
C HIS A 29 -5.75 -5.08 16.12
N ALA A 30 -5.76 -4.75 14.82
CA ALA A 30 -6.91 -5.03 13.94
C ALA A 30 -7.17 -6.53 13.80
N ARG A 31 -6.12 -7.37 13.74
CA ARG A 31 -6.25 -8.82 13.71
C ARG A 31 -6.91 -9.37 14.99
N GLU A 32 -6.50 -8.87 16.15
CA GLU A 32 -7.13 -9.25 17.44
C GLU A 32 -8.62 -8.87 17.46
N LEU A 33 -8.95 -7.67 17.00
CA LEU A 33 -10.34 -7.22 16.88
C LEU A 33 -11.13 -8.07 15.87
N ALA A 34 -10.54 -8.42 14.73
CA ALA A 34 -11.20 -9.27 13.73
C ALA A 34 -11.52 -10.66 14.27
N LEU A 35 -10.59 -11.27 15.04
CA LEU A 35 -10.78 -12.54 15.75
C LEU A 35 -11.86 -12.44 16.82
N ALA A 36 -11.97 -11.28 17.49
CA ALA A 36 -13.03 -10.99 18.47
C ALA A 36 -14.39 -10.64 17.82
N GLY A 37 -14.52 -10.71 16.49
CA GLY A 37 -15.77 -10.49 15.78
C GLY A 37 -16.05 -9.04 15.37
N ALA A 38 -15.07 -8.14 15.42
CA ALA A 38 -15.27 -6.76 14.98
C ALA A 38 -15.86 -6.70 13.54
N PRO A 39 -16.80 -5.77 13.27
CA PRO A 39 -17.52 -5.74 11.99
C PRO A 39 -16.63 -5.27 10.82
N HIS A 40 -17.13 -5.54 9.60
CA HIS A 40 -16.59 -4.94 8.37
C HIS A 40 -16.53 -3.42 8.51
N GLY A 41 -15.45 -2.82 8.01
CA GLY A 41 -15.25 -1.38 8.05
C GLY A 41 -14.65 -0.85 9.36
N THR A 42 -14.35 -1.70 10.34
CA THR A 42 -13.60 -1.29 11.54
C THR A 42 -12.22 -0.77 11.16
N VAL A 43 -11.86 0.42 11.66
CA VAL A 43 -10.58 1.09 11.38
C VAL A 43 -9.78 1.25 12.67
N VAL A 44 -8.52 0.88 12.63
CA VAL A 44 -7.52 1.12 13.69
C VAL A 44 -6.48 2.08 13.15
N VAL A 45 -6.25 3.19 13.83
CA VAL A 45 -5.24 4.20 13.48
C VAL A 45 -4.28 4.38 14.66
N SER A 46 -3.01 4.62 14.37
CA SER A 46 -2.01 4.93 15.39
C SER A 46 -1.20 6.17 15.01
N GLU A 47 -0.82 6.96 16.04
CA GLU A 47 0.10 8.07 15.87
C GLU A 47 1.56 7.59 15.74
N GLN A 48 1.87 6.44 16.36
CA GLN A 48 3.19 5.83 16.30
C GLN A 48 3.11 4.31 16.40
N GLN A 49 3.87 3.63 15.56
CA GLN A 49 4.12 2.18 15.66
C GLN A 49 5.55 1.93 16.14
N THR A 50 5.71 1.05 17.15
CA THR A 50 7.03 0.66 17.67
C THR A 50 7.61 -0.56 16.94
N ALA A 51 6.75 -1.35 16.29
CA ALA A 51 7.12 -2.54 15.51
C ALA A 51 6.26 -2.62 14.23
N GLY A 52 6.14 -1.49 13.50
CA GLY A 52 5.41 -1.46 12.24
C GLY A 52 5.98 -2.45 11.22
N ARG A 53 5.11 -3.16 10.52
CA ARG A 53 5.50 -4.25 9.62
C ARG A 53 5.24 -3.91 8.16
N GLY A 54 6.16 -4.35 7.31
CA GLY A 54 6.01 -4.48 5.87
C GLY A 54 6.01 -5.95 5.46
N ARG A 55 5.98 -6.22 4.17
CA ARG A 55 6.09 -7.58 3.62
C ARG A 55 7.48 -8.17 3.89
N GLN A 56 7.55 -9.52 3.94
CA GLN A 56 8.80 -10.28 4.04
C GLN A 56 9.70 -9.87 5.23
N GLY A 57 9.06 -9.56 6.38
CA GLY A 57 9.80 -9.21 7.60
C GLY A 57 10.42 -7.81 7.62
N ARG A 58 10.16 -6.97 6.62
CA ARG A 58 10.59 -5.56 6.64
C ARG A 58 9.83 -4.78 7.70
N SER A 59 10.45 -3.71 8.19
CA SER A 59 9.82 -2.76 9.07
C SER A 59 9.19 -1.59 8.29
N TRP A 60 8.10 -1.06 8.83
CA TRP A 60 7.55 0.25 8.45
C TRP A 60 7.86 1.23 9.59
N SER A 61 8.54 2.31 9.27
CA SER A 61 8.86 3.37 10.23
C SER A 61 8.45 4.73 9.68
N ALA A 62 7.86 5.55 10.53
CA ALA A 62 7.53 6.93 10.23
C ALA A 62 7.64 7.78 11.49
N PRO A 63 8.04 9.05 11.40
CA PRO A 63 8.03 9.95 12.55
C PRO A 63 6.61 10.10 13.11
N PRO A 64 6.47 10.17 14.45
CA PRO A 64 5.16 10.31 15.10
C PRO A 64 4.38 11.49 14.54
N GLY A 65 3.11 11.26 14.19
CA GLY A 65 2.22 12.32 13.73
C GLY A 65 2.51 12.89 12.34
N ARG A 66 3.40 12.27 11.55
CA ARG A 66 3.74 12.71 10.19
C ARG A 66 3.15 11.81 9.11
N ALA A 67 2.84 10.59 9.45
CA ALA A 67 2.26 9.62 8.54
C ALA A 67 0.84 9.21 8.96
N LEU A 68 0.13 8.55 8.07
CA LEU A 68 -1.03 7.73 8.41
C LEU A 68 -0.56 6.29 8.52
N THR A 69 -0.72 5.71 9.70
CA THR A 69 -0.57 4.28 9.93
C THR A 69 -1.90 3.73 10.39
N LEU A 70 -2.55 2.97 9.53
CA LEU A 70 -3.87 2.46 9.80
C LEU A 70 -4.06 1.03 9.28
N SER A 71 -5.06 0.37 9.87
CA SER A 71 -5.51 -0.95 9.43
C SER A 71 -7.03 -0.98 9.37
N VAL A 72 -7.57 -1.55 8.29
CA VAL A 72 -9.02 -1.69 8.06
C VAL A 72 -9.38 -3.16 8.04
N ILE A 73 -10.38 -3.56 8.82
CA ILE A 73 -10.94 -4.91 8.81
C ILE A 73 -11.99 -4.98 7.70
N VAL A 74 -11.82 -5.93 6.78
CA VAL A 74 -12.82 -6.23 5.76
C VAL A 74 -13.30 -7.68 5.90
N ARG A 75 -14.60 -7.91 5.67
CA ARG A 75 -15.20 -9.23 5.61
C ARG A 75 -15.75 -9.43 4.21
N LEU A 76 -15.12 -10.33 3.47
CA LEU A 76 -15.34 -10.54 2.04
C LEU A 76 -15.20 -12.02 1.70
N PRO A 77 -15.88 -12.51 0.63
CA PRO A 77 -15.66 -13.86 0.10
C PRO A 77 -14.20 -14.08 -0.29
N GLY A 78 -13.72 -15.33 -0.14
CA GLY A 78 -12.33 -15.71 -0.38
C GLY A 78 -11.73 -15.20 -1.71
N PRO A 79 -12.39 -15.40 -2.86
CA PRO A 79 -11.87 -14.93 -4.16
C PRO A 79 -11.63 -13.41 -4.24
N ALA A 80 -12.50 -12.60 -3.58
CA ALA A 80 -12.32 -11.16 -3.54
C ALA A 80 -11.09 -10.73 -2.73
N LEU A 81 -10.64 -11.55 -1.77
CA LEU A 81 -9.47 -11.26 -0.96
C LEU A 81 -8.16 -11.30 -1.76
N GLU A 82 -8.10 -12.07 -2.84
CA GLU A 82 -6.91 -12.21 -3.69
C GLU A 82 -6.61 -10.92 -4.46
N GLN A 83 -7.64 -10.15 -4.79
CA GLN A 83 -7.50 -8.88 -5.52
C GLN A 83 -7.16 -7.68 -4.62
N LEU A 84 -7.24 -7.82 -3.30
CA LEU A 84 -7.03 -6.73 -2.36
C LEU A 84 -5.67 -6.02 -2.52
N PRO A 85 -4.53 -6.71 -2.65
CA PRO A 85 -3.24 -6.02 -2.72
C PRO A 85 -3.17 -4.99 -3.85
N LEU A 86 -3.64 -5.35 -5.04
CA LEU A 86 -3.61 -4.50 -6.23
C LEU A 86 -4.64 -3.38 -6.15
N ALA A 87 -5.89 -3.72 -5.80
CA ALA A 87 -6.97 -2.74 -5.71
C ALA A 87 -6.70 -1.69 -4.64
N MET A 88 -6.14 -2.09 -3.50
CA MET A 88 -5.81 -1.17 -2.41
C MET A 88 -4.63 -0.26 -2.76
N ALA A 89 -3.65 -0.74 -3.53
CA ALA A 89 -2.58 0.12 -4.05
C ALA A 89 -3.13 1.19 -5.00
N VAL A 90 -4.06 0.83 -5.89
CA VAL A 90 -4.77 1.80 -6.75
C VAL A 90 -5.56 2.81 -5.92
N ALA A 91 -6.31 2.35 -4.91
CA ALA A 91 -7.07 3.23 -4.02
C ALA A 91 -6.17 4.23 -3.28
N VAL A 92 -4.97 3.80 -2.84
CA VAL A 92 -3.98 4.69 -2.20
C VAL A 92 -3.46 5.72 -3.19
N CYS A 93 -3.16 5.37 -4.44
CA CYS A 93 -2.78 6.33 -5.48
C CYS A 93 -3.85 7.41 -5.66
N GLU A 94 -5.11 6.99 -5.88
CA GLU A 94 -6.24 7.90 -6.05
C GLU A 94 -6.47 8.80 -4.83
N ALA A 95 -6.25 8.30 -3.62
CA ALA A 95 -6.36 9.08 -2.39
C ALA A 95 -5.26 10.15 -2.29
N CYS A 96 -4.02 9.80 -2.62
CA CYS A 96 -2.90 10.75 -2.66
C CYS A 96 -3.15 11.87 -3.66
N GLU A 97 -3.59 11.52 -4.88
CA GLU A 97 -3.90 12.46 -5.96
C GLU A 97 -5.11 13.37 -5.65
N ALA A 98 -6.04 12.92 -4.82
CA ALA A 98 -7.18 13.72 -4.39
C ALA A 98 -6.81 14.83 -3.40
N VAL A 99 -5.72 14.69 -2.64
CA VAL A 99 -5.33 15.64 -1.59
C VAL A 99 -4.06 16.41 -1.90
N ALA A 100 -3.31 15.99 -2.91
CA ALA A 100 -2.05 16.60 -3.31
C ALA A 100 -1.89 16.58 -4.83
N ALA A 101 -1.22 17.58 -5.39
CA ALA A 101 -0.92 17.64 -6.83
C ALA A 101 0.27 16.72 -7.17
N VAL A 102 0.05 15.43 -7.12
CA VAL A 102 1.06 14.38 -7.37
C VAL A 102 0.57 13.39 -8.42
N ASN A 103 1.50 12.70 -9.07
CA ASN A 103 1.23 11.56 -9.96
C ASN A 103 1.79 10.30 -9.30
N CYS A 104 0.90 9.41 -8.88
CA CYS A 104 1.27 8.17 -8.20
C CYS A 104 1.42 7.02 -9.19
N ARG A 105 2.48 6.24 -9.00
CA ARG A 105 2.74 4.99 -9.72
C ARG A 105 2.79 3.84 -8.71
N ILE A 106 2.59 2.62 -9.19
CA ILE A 106 2.60 1.44 -8.33
C ILE A 106 3.78 0.55 -8.70
N LYS A 107 4.70 0.36 -7.76
CA LYS A 107 5.68 -0.70 -7.87
C LYS A 107 5.05 -2.00 -7.36
N TRP A 108 4.88 -2.95 -8.27
CA TRP A 108 4.32 -4.25 -7.94
C TRP A 108 5.04 -4.92 -6.74
N PRO A 109 4.27 -5.55 -5.87
CA PRO A 109 2.81 -5.69 -5.93
C PRO A 109 2.04 -4.63 -5.13
N ASN A 110 2.66 -3.80 -4.28
CA ASN A 110 1.97 -3.13 -3.18
C ASN A 110 2.58 -1.79 -2.72
N ASP A 111 3.61 -1.30 -3.40
CA ASP A 111 4.27 -0.05 -3.04
C ASP A 111 3.79 1.09 -3.93
N VAL A 112 3.32 2.19 -3.33
CA VAL A 112 2.96 3.40 -4.06
C VAL A 112 4.15 4.35 -4.08
N TRP A 113 4.46 4.85 -5.28
CA TRP A 113 5.60 5.71 -5.54
C TRP A 113 5.21 7.06 -6.10
N ILE A 114 6.01 8.07 -5.77
CA ILE A 114 6.05 9.38 -6.41
C ILE A 114 7.52 9.62 -6.78
N ASP A 115 7.80 9.96 -8.04
CA ASP A 115 9.16 10.22 -8.54
C ASP A 115 10.16 9.11 -8.15
N ALA A 116 9.77 7.86 -8.40
CA ALA A 116 10.54 6.65 -8.09
C ALA A 116 10.92 6.48 -6.60
N ARG A 117 10.23 7.17 -5.68
CA ARG A 117 10.40 7.05 -4.23
C ARG A 117 9.10 6.61 -3.57
N LYS A 118 9.21 5.74 -2.59
CA LYS A 118 8.07 5.15 -1.90
C LYS A 118 7.36 6.16 -1.00
N VAL A 119 6.08 6.44 -1.29
CA VAL A 119 5.20 7.27 -0.46
C VAL A 119 4.30 6.43 0.44
N ALA A 120 3.90 5.24 -0.01
CA ALA A 120 3.06 4.36 0.79
C ALA A 120 3.37 2.88 0.53
N GLY A 121 2.93 2.03 1.45
CA GLY A 121 2.94 0.58 1.32
C GLY A 121 1.64 -0.02 1.86
N VAL A 122 1.17 -1.07 1.19
CA VAL A 122 -0.02 -1.83 1.58
C VAL A 122 0.39 -3.21 2.06
N LEU A 123 -0.10 -3.65 3.21
CA LEU A 123 0.12 -4.98 3.77
C LEU A 123 -1.22 -5.66 4.03
N ILE A 124 -1.55 -6.68 3.25
CA ILE A 124 -2.76 -7.48 3.44
C ILE A 124 -2.43 -8.72 4.26
N GLU A 125 -3.19 -8.93 5.33
CA GLU A 125 -3.18 -10.17 6.12
C GLU A 125 -4.57 -10.81 6.02
N ALA A 126 -4.72 -11.75 5.09
CA ALA A 126 -5.98 -12.40 4.80
C ALA A 126 -6.16 -13.73 5.54
N ARG A 127 -7.38 -14.02 5.91
CA ARG A 127 -7.87 -15.30 6.42
C ARG A 127 -9.04 -15.77 5.55
N PRO A 128 -8.78 -16.34 4.37
CA PRO A 128 -9.81 -16.67 3.40
C PRO A 128 -10.84 -17.67 3.94
N LEU A 129 -10.42 -18.63 4.77
CA LEU A 129 -11.31 -19.62 5.39
C LEU A 129 -12.25 -18.98 6.44
N ASP A 130 -11.83 -17.88 7.05
CA ASP A 130 -12.59 -17.14 8.05
C ASP A 130 -13.37 -15.97 7.43
N GLY A 131 -13.21 -15.73 6.12
CA GLY A 131 -13.93 -14.71 5.36
C GLY A 131 -13.56 -13.26 5.74
N TRP A 132 -12.31 -13.00 6.17
CA TRP A 132 -11.88 -11.66 6.51
C TRP A 132 -10.41 -11.38 6.15
N ALA A 133 -10.08 -10.12 6.05
CA ALA A 133 -8.71 -9.64 5.97
C ALA A 133 -8.50 -8.34 6.75
N VAL A 134 -7.25 -8.07 7.08
CA VAL A 134 -6.77 -6.78 7.58
C VAL A 134 -5.98 -6.10 6.46
N ILE A 135 -6.39 -4.90 6.09
CA ILE A 135 -5.72 -4.04 5.13
C ILE A 135 -4.88 -3.04 5.91
N GLY A 136 -3.56 -3.29 6.04
CA GLY A 136 -2.62 -2.35 6.65
C GLY A 136 -2.11 -1.36 5.61
N ILE A 137 -2.10 -0.08 5.96
CA ILE A 137 -1.59 0.99 5.10
C ILE A 137 -0.68 1.90 5.92
N GLY A 138 0.55 2.06 5.42
CA GLY A 138 1.45 3.11 5.83
C GLY A 138 1.55 4.15 4.72
N LEU A 139 1.18 5.41 4.98
CA LEU A 139 1.25 6.52 4.03
C LEU A 139 2.01 7.68 4.65
N ASN A 140 3.12 8.07 4.04
CA ASN A 140 3.88 9.24 4.41
C ASN A 140 3.15 10.51 3.93
N VAL A 141 2.59 11.28 4.86
CA VAL A 141 1.78 12.46 4.52
C VAL A 141 2.59 13.74 4.65
N ASP A 142 2.99 14.09 5.87
CA ASP A 142 3.60 15.40 6.20
C ASP A 142 5.05 15.27 6.72
N THR A 143 5.76 14.22 6.34
CA THR A 143 7.18 14.02 6.67
C THR A 143 8.04 14.95 5.79
N ALA A 144 8.81 15.85 6.41
CA ALA A 144 9.78 16.66 5.66
C ALA A 144 10.99 15.81 5.22
N PRO A 145 11.72 16.17 4.15
CA PRO A 145 12.85 15.37 3.66
C PRO A 145 13.91 15.06 4.74
N GLY A 146 14.20 16.01 5.62
CA GLY A 146 15.17 15.85 6.71
C GLY A 146 14.68 14.99 7.90
N GLU A 147 13.36 14.72 7.99
CA GLU A 147 12.77 13.90 9.06
C GLU A 147 12.82 12.39 8.73
N PHE A 148 13.11 12.02 7.48
CA PHE A 148 13.33 10.61 7.14
C PHE A 148 14.65 10.11 7.74
N PRO A 149 14.70 8.85 8.23
CA PRO A 149 15.94 8.19 8.59
C PRO A 149 16.96 8.28 7.44
N PRO A 150 18.26 8.43 7.71
CA PRO A 150 19.28 8.61 6.66
C PRO A 150 19.19 7.58 5.54
N GLU A 151 18.96 6.31 5.89
CA GLU A 151 18.86 5.17 4.96
C GLU A 151 17.62 5.20 4.05
N LEU A 152 16.61 6.01 4.38
CA LEU A 152 15.37 6.14 3.61
C LEU A 152 15.28 7.43 2.78
N ARG A 153 16.18 8.38 2.95
CA ARG A 153 16.10 9.72 2.32
C ARG A 153 16.04 9.68 0.81
N ASP A 154 16.75 8.73 0.21
CA ASP A 154 16.81 8.60 -1.25
C ASP A 154 15.71 7.70 -1.83
N THR A 155 15.06 6.90 -0.98
CA THR A 155 14.08 5.87 -1.42
C THR A 155 12.66 6.14 -0.95
N ALA A 156 12.46 6.99 0.05
CA ALA A 156 11.16 7.38 0.55
C ALA A 156 10.76 8.80 0.12
N ALA A 157 9.47 9.00 -0.06
CA ALA A 157 8.83 10.30 -0.25
C ALA A 157 7.64 10.44 0.70
N SER A 158 7.15 11.66 0.86
CA SER A 158 5.85 11.98 1.44
C SER A 158 5.08 12.89 0.50
N LEU A 159 3.79 13.10 0.73
CA LEU A 159 3.02 14.08 -0.02
C LEU A 159 3.62 15.48 0.13
N ARG A 160 4.06 15.82 1.36
CA ARG A 160 4.77 17.08 1.63
C ARG A 160 6.07 17.20 0.84
N SER A 161 6.93 16.17 0.86
CA SER A 161 8.23 16.25 0.18
C SER A 161 8.11 16.27 -1.35
N ALA A 162 7.01 15.75 -1.90
CA ALA A 162 6.73 15.75 -3.34
C ALA A 162 6.14 17.07 -3.84
N THR A 163 5.46 17.83 -2.98
CA THR A 163 4.77 19.08 -3.38
C THR A 163 5.36 20.33 -2.76
N ASP A 164 6.30 20.18 -1.84
CA ASP A 164 6.83 21.26 -0.98
C ASP A 164 5.75 22.01 -0.19
N ARG A 165 4.65 21.31 0.14
CA ARG A 165 3.49 21.84 0.87
C ARG A 165 3.08 20.90 1.98
N ALA A 166 2.73 21.45 3.14
CA ALA A 166 2.11 20.68 4.22
C ALA A 166 0.79 20.07 3.74
N THR A 167 0.58 18.79 4.06
CA THR A 167 -0.64 18.07 3.71
C THR A 167 -1.39 17.71 4.99
N ASP A 168 -2.69 17.97 5.00
CA ASP A 168 -3.56 17.66 6.13
C ASP A 168 -3.81 16.15 6.23
N ARG A 169 -3.41 15.55 7.36
CA ARG A 169 -3.57 14.12 7.63
C ARG A 169 -5.03 13.69 7.77
N GLU A 170 -5.92 14.56 8.29
CA GLU A 170 -7.36 14.27 8.36
C GLU A 170 -7.96 14.20 6.96
N ALA A 171 -7.63 15.15 6.09
CA ALA A 171 -8.06 15.13 4.69
C ALA A 171 -7.53 13.89 3.94
N ALA A 172 -6.26 13.51 4.19
CA ALA A 172 -5.68 12.30 3.61
C ALA A 172 -6.37 11.02 4.11
N LEU A 173 -6.74 10.96 5.41
CA LEU A 173 -7.50 9.84 5.97
C LEU A 173 -8.88 9.71 5.33
N ASP A 174 -9.61 10.82 5.22
CA ASP A 174 -10.95 10.84 4.62
C ASP A 174 -10.91 10.40 3.15
N ALA A 175 -9.97 10.94 2.37
CA ALA A 175 -9.77 10.55 0.98
C ALA A 175 -9.43 9.06 0.86
N LEU A 176 -8.54 8.56 1.72
CA LEU A 176 -8.13 7.16 1.72
C LEU A 176 -9.31 6.24 2.02
N LEU A 177 -10.07 6.48 3.09
CA LEU A 177 -11.24 5.66 3.43
C LEU A 177 -12.30 5.69 2.33
N ALA A 178 -12.54 6.84 1.70
CA ALA A 178 -13.47 6.97 0.60
C ALA A 178 -13.03 6.15 -0.63
N ARG A 179 -11.74 6.17 -0.99
CA ARG A 179 -11.21 5.41 -2.13
C ARG A 179 -11.17 3.91 -1.85
N LEU A 180 -10.76 3.49 -0.66
CA LEU A 180 -10.84 2.09 -0.25
C LEU A 180 -12.29 1.58 -0.36
N ALA A 181 -13.26 2.33 0.18
CA ALA A 181 -14.68 1.97 0.10
C ALA A 181 -15.18 1.86 -1.35
N ALA A 182 -14.73 2.73 -2.25
CA ALA A 182 -15.12 2.72 -3.67
C ALA A 182 -14.54 1.53 -4.44
N TRP A 183 -13.39 0.99 -4.02
CA TRP A 183 -12.74 -0.15 -4.67
C TRP A 183 -13.24 -1.52 -4.17
N LEU A 184 -13.73 -1.62 -2.92
CA LEU A 184 -14.20 -2.90 -2.36
C LEU A 184 -15.28 -3.59 -3.21
N PRO A 185 -16.33 -2.93 -3.73
CA PRO A 185 -17.32 -3.57 -4.61
C PRO A 185 -16.75 -3.99 -5.97
N ARG A 186 -15.61 -3.44 -6.40
CA ARG A 186 -14.99 -3.72 -7.70
C ARG A 186 -14.08 -4.95 -7.68
N LEU A 187 -13.82 -5.53 -6.51
CA LEU A 187 -12.95 -6.71 -6.36
C LEU A 187 -13.50 -7.95 -7.07
N GLU A 188 -14.80 -8.04 -7.30
CA GLU A 188 -15.41 -9.12 -8.08
C GLU A 188 -15.00 -9.08 -9.56
N SER A 189 -14.54 -7.94 -10.05
CA SER A 189 -14.03 -7.74 -11.40
C SER A 189 -12.51 -7.64 -11.42
N GLY A 190 -11.80 -8.76 -11.36
CA GLY A 190 -10.34 -8.81 -11.42
C GLY A 190 -9.78 -8.02 -12.61
N ARG A 191 -10.47 -8.07 -13.77
CA ARG A 191 -10.10 -7.30 -14.96
C ARG A 191 -10.10 -5.78 -14.72
N ALA A 192 -11.08 -5.25 -13.97
CA ALA A 192 -11.13 -3.82 -13.66
C ALA A 192 -9.97 -3.42 -12.76
N VAL A 193 -9.62 -4.26 -11.78
CA VAL A 193 -8.47 -4.06 -10.90
C VAL A 193 -7.16 -4.08 -11.70
N ALA A 194 -6.96 -5.10 -12.53
CA ALA A 194 -5.75 -5.23 -13.35
C ALA A 194 -5.59 -4.06 -14.33
N THR A 195 -6.68 -3.59 -14.95
CA THR A 195 -6.65 -2.43 -15.86
C THR A 195 -6.19 -1.17 -15.13
N ALA A 196 -6.82 -0.85 -14.00
CA ALA A 196 -6.47 0.35 -13.22
C ALA A 196 -5.04 0.29 -12.65
N PHE A 197 -4.55 -0.91 -12.33
CA PHE A 197 -3.17 -1.10 -11.90
C PHE A 197 -2.19 -0.84 -13.05
N ARG A 198 -2.43 -1.41 -14.27
CA ARG A 198 -1.58 -1.24 -15.45
C ARG A 198 -1.40 0.23 -15.84
N GLU A 199 -2.45 1.04 -15.71
CA GLU A 199 -2.38 2.49 -15.97
C GLU A 199 -1.38 3.20 -15.06
N ARG A 200 -1.06 2.61 -13.89
CA ARG A 200 -0.19 3.15 -12.85
C ARG A 200 1.10 2.33 -12.64
N ASP A 201 1.32 1.29 -13.43
CA ASP A 201 2.45 0.37 -13.25
C ASP A 201 3.79 1.10 -13.42
N ALA A 202 4.60 1.10 -12.37
CA ALA A 202 5.93 1.72 -12.36
C ALA A 202 7.02 0.81 -12.92
N LEU A 203 6.69 -0.45 -13.24
CA LEU A 203 7.67 -1.44 -13.69
C LEU A 203 7.51 -1.81 -15.15
N ASP A 204 6.40 -1.44 -15.81
CA ASP A 204 6.19 -1.78 -17.22
C ASP A 204 7.29 -1.19 -18.12
N GLY A 205 8.00 -2.05 -18.86
CA GLY A 205 9.16 -1.70 -19.67
C GLY A 205 10.48 -1.57 -18.90
N GLU A 206 10.46 -1.68 -17.58
CA GLU A 206 11.65 -1.51 -16.74
C GLU A 206 12.44 -2.83 -16.60
N ARG A 207 13.77 -2.69 -16.51
CA ARG A 207 14.64 -3.81 -16.16
C ARG A 207 14.63 -4.05 -14.67
N ILE A 208 14.31 -5.27 -14.28
CA ILE A 208 14.18 -5.67 -12.87
C ILE A 208 15.03 -6.88 -12.54
N ALA A 209 15.32 -7.03 -11.24
CA ALA A 209 15.89 -8.23 -10.66
C ALA A 209 14.95 -8.80 -9.60
N TRP A 210 14.92 -10.13 -9.50
CA TRP A 210 14.21 -10.88 -8.45
C TRP A 210 15.01 -12.10 -8.02
N THR A 211 14.60 -12.74 -6.94
CA THR A 211 15.18 -14.01 -6.49
C THR A 211 14.19 -15.14 -6.74
N ALA A 212 14.62 -16.17 -7.45
CA ALA A 212 13.87 -17.41 -7.67
C ALA A 212 14.77 -18.60 -7.37
N ALA A 213 14.26 -19.56 -6.59
CA ALA A 213 15.02 -20.74 -6.15
C ALA A 213 16.41 -20.43 -5.56
N GLY A 214 16.52 -19.31 -4.84
CA GLY A 214 17.80 -18.88 -4.21
C GLY A 214 18.79 -18.21 -5.17
N ALA A 215 18.48 -18.10 -6.46
CA ALA A 215 19.32 -17.43 -7.46
C ALA A 215 18.74 -16.08 -7.88
N ARG A 216 19.61 -15.09 -8.09
CA ARG A 216 19.21 -13.80 -8.68
C ARG A 216 18.92 -13.99 -10.17
N GLN A 217 17.75 -13.52 -10.57
CA GLN A 217 17.29 -13.47 -11.95
C GLN A 217 17.11 -12.02 -12.39
N THR A 218 17.21 -11.76 -13.68
CA THR A 218 17.00 -10.45 -14.28
C THR A 218 16.15 -10.55 -15.54
N GLY A 219 15.46 -9.47 -15.88
CA GLY A 219 14.64 -9.40 -17.08
C GLY A 219 13.88 -8.08 -17.18
N GLU A 220 13.11 -7.95 -18.25
CA GLU A 220 12.28 -6.78 -18.50
C GLU A 220 10.84 -7.08 -18.05
N ALA A 221 10.29 -6.23 -17.17
CA ALA A 221 8.90 -6.32 -16.76
C ALA A 221 7.97 -5.85 -17.88
N ARG A 222 6.85 -6.55 -18.05
CA ARG A 222 5.83 -6.28 -19.08
C ARG A 222 4.44 -6.20 -18.45
N GLY A 223 4.35 -5.42 -17.38
CA GLY A 223 3.12 -5.23 -16.65
C GLY A 223 2.62 -6.47 -15.92
N ILE A 224 1.37 -6.44 -15.49
CA ILE A 224 0.70 -7.57 -14.83
C ILE A 224 -0.28 -8.25 -15.78
N ASP A 225 -0.51 -9.56 -15.60
CA ASP A 225 -1.59 -10.27 -16.28
C ASP A 225 -2.97 -9.99 -15.63
N ASP A 226 -4.03 -10.64 -16.13
CA ASP A 226 -5.40 -10.42 -15.64
C ASP A 226 -5.63 -10.98 -14.23
N ASP A 227 -4.76 -11.89 -13.76
CA ASP A 227 -4.78 -12.42 -12.40
C ASP A 227 -3.94 -11.57 -11.42
N GLY A 228 -3.18 -10.59 -11.95
CA GLY A 228 -2.37 -9.68 -11.15
C GLY A 228 -0.93 -10.14 -10.92
N ALA A 229 -0.49 -11.21 -11.56
CA ALA A 229 0.90 -11.63 -11.53
C ALA A 229 1.77 -10.74 -12.43
N LEU A 230 2.97 -10.42 -11.98
CA LEU A 230 3.93 -9.66 -12.78
C LEU A 230 4.51 -10.55 -13.89
N VAL A 231 4.43 -10.08 -15.11
CA VAL A 231 5.01 -10.76 -16.29
C VAL A 231 6.39 -10.17 -16.57
N VAL A 232 7.38 -11.06 -16.70
CA VAL A 232 8.76 -10.68 -16.99
C VAL A 232 9.29 -11.49 -18.16
N PHE A 233 10.04 -10.87 -19.05
CA PHE A 233 10.83 -11.56 -20.06
C PHE A 233 12.30 -11.56 -19.63
N THR A 234 12.88 -12.74 -19.47
CA THR A 234 14.29 -12.91 -19.13
C THR A 234 15.19 -12.51 -20.30
N ASP A 235 16.48 -12.37 -20.05
CA ASP A 235 17.48 -12.09 -21.11
C ASP A 235 17.56 -13.22 -22.16
N ALA A 236 17.13 -14.43 -21.81
CA ALA A 236 16.99 -15.55 -22.73
C ALA A 236 15.69 -15.52 -23.56
N GLY A 237 14.83 -14.52 -23.35
CA GLY A 237 13.54 -14.40 -24.03
C GLY A 237 12.42 -15.26 -23.43
N GLU A 238 12.65 -15.90 -22.28
CA GLU A 238 11.65 -16.71 -21.61
C GLU A 238 10.64 -15.82 -20.88
N ARG A 239 9.35 -16.14 -21.01
CA ARG A 239 8.27 -15.50 -20.26
C ARG A 239 8.14 -16.13 -18.88
N VAL A 240 8.38 -15.36 -17.84
CA VAL A 240 8.22 -15.75 -16.43
C VAL A 240 7.02 -15.01 -15.84
N ARG A 241 6.24 -15.71 -15.01
CA ARG A 241 5.12 -15.17 -14.25
C ARG A 241 5.47 -15.18 -12.76
N LEU A 242 5.37 -14.03 -12.12
CA LEU A 242 5.64 -13.85 -10.70
C LEU A 242 4.33 -13.59 -9.97
N ASP A 243 3.84 -14.56 -9.20
CA ASP A 243 2.61 -14.45 -8.41
C ASP A 243 2.83 -13.74 -7.08
N ALA A 244 4.04 -13.79 -6.58
CA ALA A 244 4.47 -13.16 -5.34
C ALA A 244 5.98 -12.90 -5.34
N GLY A 245 6.43 -12.12 -4.39
CA GLY A 245 7.85 -11.87 -4.23
C GLY A 245 8.19 -10.40 -4.11
N GLU A 246 9.45 -10.12 -4.25
CA GLU A 246 10.00 -8.78 -4.30
C GLU A 246 10.81 -8.62 -5.57
N VAL A 247 10.66 -7.46 -6.21
CA VAL A 247 11.43 -7.08 -7.39
C VAL A 247 12.18 -5.78 -7.13
N HIS A 248 13.34 -5.64 -7.73
CA HIS A 248 14.18 -4.45 -7.63
C HIS A 248 14.44 -3.90 -9.02
N LEU A 249 14.34 -2.58 -9.18
CA LEU A 249 14.81 -1.93 -10.41
C LEU A 249 16.32 -2.13 -10.56
N GLU A 250 16.76 -2.58 -11.72
CA GLU A 250 18.17 -2.54 -12.09
C GLU A 250 18.50 -1.14 -12.60
N ARG A 251 19.09 -0.32 -11.75
CA ARG A 251 19.67 0.95 -12.20
C ARG A 251 20.94 0.63 -12.98
N THR A 252 20.99 0.97 -14.25
CA THR A 252 22.26 1.05 -14.98
C THR A 252 23.12 2.08 -14.24
N PRO A 253 24.35 1.76 -13.80
CA PRO A 253 25.23 2.77 -13.24
C PRO A 253 25.34 3.90 -14.27
N ALA A 254 25.08 5.13 -13.81
CA ALA A 254 25.32 6.31 -14.63
C ALA A 254 26.81 6.28 -15.02
N GLY A 255 27.08 6.16 -16.33
CA GLY A 255 28.41 6.18 -16.90
C GLY A 255 29.09 7.55 -16.70
#